data_d27b719a20a30a65e75a5a56ade3c553
#
_entry.id   d27b719a20a30a65e75a5a56ade3c553
#
_cell.length_a   1.000
_cell.length_b   1.000
_cell.length_c   1.000
_cell.angle_alpha   90.00
_cell.angle_beta   90.00
_cell.angle_gamma   90.00
#
_symmetry.space_group_name_H-M   'P 1'
#
loop_
_entity.id
_entity.type
_entity.pdbx_description
1 polymer ?
#
loop_
_entity_poly.entity_id
_entity_poly.type
_entity_poly.pdbx_seq_one_letter_code
_entity_poly.pdbx_strand_id
1 'polypeptide(L)'
;MALSRHSEYYPVWQGIRTGKYVLCVSNDIISEYQEIIAQKTSEIVANNVVRALLESPFVELIDPYYHLELIAADPDDNKFVDCAFAANATYIVSNDKHFEVLKDIKFPPIQVLKLIEFLQTIK
;
A
#
# COMPACT_ATOMS: atom_id res chain seq x y z
N MET A 1 3.27 -4.79 8.05
CA MET A 1 2.70 -4.22 9.28
C MET A 1 2.17 -5.35 10.15
N ALA A 2 2.81 -5.59 11.29
CA ALA A 2 2.36 -6.61 12.22
C ALA A 2 1.28 -6.01 13.12
N LEU A 3 0.06 -6.45 12.96
CA LEU A 3 -1.08 -5.92 13.69
C LEU A 3 -1.60 -6.95 14.67
N SER A 4 -2.13 -6.47 15.78
CA SER A 4 -2.83 -7.30 16.74
C SER A 4 -3.99 -8.03 16.07
N ARG A 5 -4.31 -9.26 16.54
CA ARG A 5 -5.47 -10.01 16.05
C ARG A 5 -6.78 -9.28 16.24
N HIS A 6 -6.82 -8.34 17.18
CA HIS A 6 -8.02 -7.57 17.48
C HIS A 6 -8.08 -6.24 16.73
N SER A 7 -7.04 -5.92 15.95
CA SER A 7 -7.02 -4.74 15.10
C SER A 7 -7.92 -4.91 13.88
N GLU A 8 -8.58 -3.83 13.46
CA GLU A 8 -9.35 -3.83 12.21
C GLU A 8 -8.48 -4.07 10.98
N TYR A 9 -7.16 -3.85 11.08
CA TYR A 9 -6.22 -4.10 10.01
C TYR A 9 -5.74 -5.55 9.93
N TYR A 10 -6.06 -6.37 10.92
CA TYR A 10 -5.63 -7.76 10.94
C TYR A 10 -6.11 -8.55 9.71
N PRO A 11 -7.37 -8.40 9.25
CA PRO A 11 -7.81 -9.08 8.02
C PRO A 11 -6.98 -8.72 6.79
N VAL A 12 -6.47 -7.49 6.71
CA VAL A 12 -5.58 -7.07 5.63
C VAL A 12 -4.28 -7.87 5.67
N TRP A 13 -3.66 -7.98 6.84
CA TRP A 13 -2.45 -8.75 7.05
C TRP A 13 -2.65 -10.22 6.71
N GLN A 14 -3.75 -10.80 7.17
CA GLN A 14 -4.08 -12.20 6.86
C GLN A 14 -4.30 -12.42 5.37
N GLY A 15 -4.92 -11.48 4.69
CA GLY A 15 -5.11 -11.56 3.23
C GLY A 15 -3.79 -11.61 2.48
N ILE A 16 -2.79 -10.84 2.91
CA ILE A 16 -1.44 -10.88 2.33
C ILE A 16 -0.82 -12.26 2.57
N ARG A 17 -0.87 -12.75 3.80
CA ARG A 17 -0.24 -14.03 4.17
C ARG A 17 -0.87 -15.22 3.46
N THR A 18 -2.16 -15.18 3.21
CA THR A 18 -2.90 -16.29 2.59
C THR A 18 -3.08 -16.17 1.09
N GLY A 19 -2.59 -15.07 0.50
CA GLY A 19 -2.65 -14.89 -0.94
C GLY A 19 -4.01 -14.49 -1.50
N LYS A 20 -4.87 -13.92 -0.68
CA LYS A 20 -6.16 -13.42 -1.18
C LYS A 20 -6.00 -12.27 -2.17
N TYR A 21 -4.88 -11.56 -2.08
CA TYR A 21 -4.50 -10.51 -3.00
C TYR A 21 -2.99 -10.34 -2.98
N VAL A 22 -2.45 -9.63 -3.96
CA VAL A 22 -1.03 -9.34 -4.06
C VAL A 22 -0.81 -7.89 -3.67
N LEU A 23 0.10 -7.66 -2.73
CA LEU A 23 0.51 -6.31 -2.34
C LEU A 23 1.64 -5.86 -3.25
N CYS A 24 1.48 -4.72 -3.92
CA CYS A 24 2.50 -4.14 -4.77
C CYS A 24 3.14 -2.96 -4.03
N VAL A 25 4.46 -2.99 -3.90
CA VAL A 25 5.23 -1.95 -3.20
C VAL A 25 6.48 -1.59 -3.98
N SER A 26 6.92 -0.36 -3.83
CA SER A 26 8.23 0.09 -4.31
C SER A 26 9.19 0.20 -3.14
N ASN A 27 10.48 0.42 -3.43
CA ASN A 27 11.46 0.68 -2.38
C ASN A 27 11.10 1.90 -1.54
N ASP A 28 10.58 2.94 -2.17
CA ASP A 28 10.16 4.16 -1.46
C ASP A 28 9.00 3.88 -0.50
N ILE A 29 8.05 3.05 -0.91
CA ILE A 29 6.93 2.66 -0.07
C ILE A 29 7.41 1.81 1.11
N ILE A 30 8.30 0.85 0.87
CA ILE A 30 8.89 0.03 1.93
C ILE A 30 9.62 0.90 2.95
N SER A 31 10.39 1.88 2.49
CA SER A 31 11.10 2.80 3.38
C SER A 31 10.14 3.58 4.27
N GLU A 32 9.03 4.03 3.71
CA GLU A 32 8.01 4.75 4.48
C GLU A 32 7.35 3.84 5.51
N TYR A 33 7.02 2.59 5.15
CA TYR A 33 6.46 1.62 6.09
C TYR A 33 7.41 1.38 7.26
N GLN A 34 8.70 1.18 6.96
CA GLN A 34 9.70 0.97 7.99
C GLN A 34 9.79 2.16 8.94
N GLU A 35 9.82 3.35 8.41
CA GLU A 35 9.88 4.58 9.19
C GLU A 35 8.67 4.73 10.11
N ILE A 36 7.47 4.54 9.57
CA ILE A 36 6.23 4.69 10.33
C ILE A 36 6.13 3.64 11.43
N ILE A 37 6.44 2.38 11.12
CA ILE A 37 6.36 1.30 12.10
C ILE A 37 7.40 1.49 13.20
N ALA A 38 8.62 1.93 12.84
CA ALA A 38 9.67 2.19 13.81
C ALA A 38 9.27 3.30 14.78
N GLN A 39 8.61 4.35 14.29
CA GLN A 39 8.13 5.44 15.13
C GLN A 39 7.02 4.99 16.09
N LYS A 40 6.13 4.12 15.62
CA LYS A 40 4.95 3.69 16.41
C LYS A 40 5.25 2.52 17.34
N THR A 41 6.27 1.73 17.06
CA THR A 41 6.62 0.53 17.82
C THR A 41 8.11 0.55 18.16
N SER A 42 8.94 -0.09 17.33
CA SER A 42 10.40 -0.12 17.50
C SER A 42 11.05 -0.46 16.15
N GLU A 43 12.38 -0.20 16.06
CA GLU A 43 13.13 -0.58 14.87
C GLU A 43 13.17 -2.09 14.67
N ILE A 44 13.18 -2.86 15.75
CA ILE A 44 13.21 -4.32 15.69
C ILE A 44 11.91 -4.82 15.04
N VAL A 45 10.77 -4.30 15.48
CA VAL A 45 9.46 -4.67 14.90
C VAL A 45 9.40 -4.25 13.42
N ALA A 46 9.84 -3.01 13.12
CA ALA A 46 9.85 -2.52 11.75
C ALA A 46 10.68 -3.41 10.82
N ASN A 47 11.89 -3.78 11.25
CA ASN A 47 12.76 -4.63 10.46
C ASN A 47 12.16 -6.02 10.23
N ASN A 48 11.51 -6.58 11.25
CA ASN A 48 10.86 -7.89 11.13
C ASN A 48 9.67 -7.86 10.18
N VAL A 49 8.86 -6.81 10.24
CA VAL A 49 7.70 -6.66 9.33
C VAL A 49 8.16 -6.48 7.89
N VAL A 50 9.15 -5.62 7.66
CA VAL A 50 9.69 -5.38 6.31
C VAL A 50 10.29 -6.66 5.75
N ARG A 51 11.03 -7.41 6.55
CA ARG A 51 11.58 -8.71 6.12
C ARG A 51 10.47 -9.67 5.72
N ALA A 52 9.42 -9.77 6.54
CA ALA A 52 8.29 -10.65 6.25
C ALA A 52 7.60 -10.27 4.94
N LEU A 53 7.45 -8.96 4.68
CA LEU A 53 6.87 -8.48 3.43
C LEU A 53 7.74 -8.84 2.23
N LEU A 54 9.06 -8.61 2.32
CA LEU A 54 9.97 -8.85 1.21
C LEU A 54 10.14 -10.35 0.91
N GLU A 55 9.97 -11.21 1.90
CA GLU A 55 10.06 -12.66 1.71
C GLU A 55 8.74 -13.29 1.28
N SER A 56 7.64 -12.55 1.32
CA SER A 56 6.33 -13.09 0.97
C SER A 56 6.20 -13.29 -0.54
N PRO A 57 5.70 -14.46 -1.01
CA PRO A 57 5.44 -14.67 -2.44
C PRO A 57 4.24 -13.86 -2.94
N PHE A 58 3.46 -13.27 -2.05
CA PHE A 58 2.29 -12.46 -2.39
C PHE A 58 2.55 -10.96 -2.27
N VAL A 59 3.81 -10.58 -2.15
CA VAL A 59 4.26 -9.18 -2.19
C VAL A 59 5.17 -9.01 -3.39
N GLU A 60 4.81 -8.07 -4.26
CA GLU A 60 5.56 -7.78 -5.47
C GLU A 60 6.33 -6.48 -5.32
N LEU A 61 7.65 -6.52 -5.50
CA LEU A 61 8.48 -5.33 -5.48
C LEU A 61 8.51 -4.71 -6.88
N ILE A 62 8.06 -3.48 -6.98
CA ILE A 62 7.90 -2.75 -8.23
C ILE A 62 8.93 -1.64 -8.30
N ASP A 63 9.51 -1.44 -9.50
CA ASP A 63 10.43 -0.34 -9.77
C ASP A 63 9.77 0.60 -10.80
N PRO A 64 9.09 1.67 -10.35
CA PRO A 64 8.35 2.54 -11.25
C PRO A 64 9.30 3.33 -12.17
N TYR A 65 9.01 3.33 -13.47
CA TYR A 65 9.73 4.13 -14.44
C TYR A 65 9.19 5.55 -14.57
N TYR A 66 7.87 5.71 -14.37
CA TYR A 66 7.20 6.98 -14.60
C TYR A 66 6.83 7.65 -13.29
N HIS A 67 7.02 8.97 -13.25
CA HIS A 67 6.59 9.81 -12.14
C HIS A 67 5.44 10.66 -12.64
N LEU A 68 4.22 10.21 -12.35
CA LEU A 68 3.00 10.79 -12.94
C LEU A 68 2.60 12.12 -12.30
N GLU A 69 3.01 12.36 -11.06
CA GLU A 69 2.75 13.60 -10.31
C GLU A 69 1.28 14.02 -10.29
N LEU A 70 0.38 13.02 -10.13
CA LEU A 70 -1.06 13.26 -10.18
C LEU A 70 -1.62 13.88 -8.89
N ILE A 71 -0.93 13.76 -7.77
CA ILE A 71 -1.36 14.31 -6.49
C ILE A 71 -0.48 15.51 -6.16
N ALA A 72 -1.05 16.72 -6.36
CA ALA A 72 -0.33 17.94 -6.09
C ALA A 72 -0.38 18.38 -4.62
N ALA A 73 -1.46 18.00 -3.91
CA ALA A 73 -1.67 18.40 -2.52
C ALA A 73 -0.61 17.83 -1.57
N ASP A 74 -0.15 16.61 -1.83
CA ASP A 74 0.91 15.96 -1.07
C ASP A 74 1.76 15.13 -2.02
N PRO A 75 2.91 15.66 -2.46
CA PRO A 75 3.78 14.94 -3.41
C PRO A 75 4.28 13.60 -2.90
N ASP A 76 4.39 13.39 -1.57
CA ASP A 76 4.81 12.11 -1.01
C ASP A 76 3.82 10.98 -1.34
N ASP A 77 2.56 11.31 -1.58
CA ASP A 77 1.56 10.30 -1.94
C ASP A 77 1.73 9.78 -3.37
N ASN A 78 2.47 10.49 -4.21
CA ASN A 78 2.68 10.09 -5.60
C ASN A 78 3.42 8.77 -5.76
N LYS A 79 4.25 8.38 -4.78
CA LYS A 79 4.93 7.07 -4.85
C LYS A 79 3.96 5.90 -4.89
N PHE A 80 2.81 6.02 -4.22
CA PHE A 80 1.78 4.98 -4.26
C PHE A 80 1.09 4.93 -5.61
N VAL A 81 0.83 6.09 -6.21
CA VAL A 81 0.23 6.18 -7.55
C VAL A 81 1.17 5.61 -8.60
N ASP A 82 2.43 6.01 -8.55
CA ASP A 82 3.44 5.53 -9.51
C ASP A 82 3.61 4.02 -9.41
N CYS A 83 3.63 3.49 -8.20
CA CYS A 83 3.72 2.05 -7.98
C CYS A 83 2.48 1.32 -8.53
N ALA A 84 1.30 1.83 -8.25
CA ALA A 84 0.05 1.23 -8.72
C ALA A 84 -0.01 1.22 -10.25
N PHE A 85 0.40 2.30 -10.89
CA PHE A 85 0.43 2.38 -12.35
C PHE A 85 1.43 1.37 -12.94
N ALA A 86 2.65 1.35 -12.41
CA ALA A 86 3.70 0.45 -12.90
C ALA A 86 3.34 -1.02 -12.71
N ALA A 87 2.65 -1.35 -11.63
CA ALA A 87 2.21 -2.71 -11.32
C ALA A 87 0.91 -3.10 -12.02
N ASN A 88 0.23 -2.15 -12.67
CA ASN A 88 -1.13 -2.34 -13.17
C ASN A 88 -2.06 -2.85 -12.07
N ALA A 89 -1.96 -2.24 -10.90
CA ALA A 89 -2.71 -2.66 -9.72
C ALA A 89 -4.20 -2.39 -9.90
N THR A 90 -5.03 -3.25 -9.31
CA THR A 90 -6.47 -3.09 -9.36
C THR A 90 -6.93 -1.90 -8.52
N TYR A 91 -6.33 -1.72 -7.34
CA TYR A 91 -6.73 -0.64 -6.42
C TYR A 91 -5.55 -0.03 -5.71
N ILE A 92 -5.71 1.25 -5.31
CA ILE A 92 -4.99 1.83 -4.20
C ILE A 92 -5.95 1.83 -3.01
N VAL A 93 -5.51 1.35 -1.85
CA VAL A 93 -6.33 1.35 -0.63
C VAL A 93 -5.84 2.48 0.26
N SER A 94 -6.67 3.51 0.45
CA SER A 94 -6.30 4.66 1.26
C SER A 94 -7.54 5.36 1.81
N ASN A 95 -7.45 5.81 3.07
CA ASN A 95 -8.44 6.68 3.68
C ASN A 95 -8.09 8.16 3.49
N ASP A 96 -6.94 8.46 2.89
CA ASP A 96 -6.49 9.84 2.69
C ASP A 96 -7.28 10.47 1.53
N LYS A 97 -7.90 11.61 1.82
CA LYS A 97 -8.70 12.35 0.84
C LYS A 97 -7.88 12.86 -0.34
N HIS A 98 -6.56 12.98 -0.20
CA HIS A 98 -5.71 13.42 -1.31
C HIS A 98 -5.79 12.48 -2.51
N PHE A 99 -6.10 11.21 -2.31
CA PHE A 99 -6.25 10.24 -3.40
C PHE A 99 -7.57 10.36 -4.15
N GLU A 100 -8.53 11.13 -3.64
CA GLU A 100 -9.82 11.30 -4.33
C GLU A 100 -9.69 12.02 -5.66
N VAL A 101 -8.64 12.81 -5.85
CA VAL A 101 -8.37 13.48 -7.13
C VAL A 101 -8.22 12.47 -8.27
N LEU A 102 -7.80 11.24 -7.97
CA LEU A 102 -7.61 10.19 -8.98
C LEU A 102 -8.93 9.71 -9.58
N LYS A 103 -10.04 9.92 -8.90
CA LYS A 103 -11.37 9.53 -9.41
C LYS A 103 -11.78 10.34 -10.64
N ASP A 104 -11.23 11.55 -10.77
CA ASP A 104 -11.52 12.45 -11.87
C ASP A 104 -10.55 12.30 -13.04
N ILE A 105 -9.54 11.44 -12.88
CA ILE A 105 -8.50 11.23 -13.88
C ILE A 105 -8.84 10.00 -14.71
N LYS A 106 -8.98 10.19 -16.03
CA LYS A 106 -9.34 9.11 -16.94
C LYS A 106 -8.15 8.26 -17.36
N PHE A 107 -6.98 8.82 -17.35
CA PHE A 107 -5.74 8.10 -17.70
C PHE A 107 -4.59 8.60 -16.84
N PRO A 108 -3.87 7.68 -16.16
CA PRO A 108 -4.18 6.24 -16.07
C PRO A 108 -5.42 5.98 -15.20
N PRO A 109 -6.23 4.94 -15.51
CA PRO A 109 -7.43 4.63 -14.73
C PRO A 109 -7.02 3.89 -13.44
N ILE A 110 -6.92 4.64 -12.36
CA ILE A 110 -6.54 4.10 -11.05
C ILE A 110 -7.74 4.20 -10.11
N GLN A 111 -8.17 3.05 -9.59
CA GLN A 111 -9.26 3.00 -8.63
C GLN A 111 -8.74 3.14 -7.21
N VAL A 112 -9.44 3.91 -6.40
CA VAL A 112 -9.10 4.10 -4.99
C VAL A 112 -10.24 3.58 -4.13
N LEU A 113 -9.91 2.70 -3.19
CA LEU A 113 -10.86 2.18 -2.20
C LEU A 113 -10.45 2.66 -0.81
N LYS A 114 -11.44 3.00 0.01
CA LYS A 114 -11.21 3.18 1.44
C LYS A 114 -10.98 1.83 2.09
N LEU A 115 -10.31 1.82 3.25
CA LEU A 115 -10.02 0.58 3.95
C LEU A 115 -11.26 -0.27 4.19
N ILE A 116 -12.36 0.35 4.63
CA ILE A 116 -13.58 -0.39 4.91
C ILE A 116 -14.16 -1.04 3.65
N GLU A 117 -14.09 -0.35 2.51
CA GLU A 117 -14.53 -0.88 1.23
C GLU A 117 -13.68 -2.08 0.81
N PHE A 118 -12.36 -1.97 1.00
CA PHE A 118 -11.44 -3.04 0.67
C PHE A 118 -11.67 -4.28 1.54
N LEU A 119 -11.89 -4.08 2.85
CA LEU A 119 -12.16 -5.20 3.76
C LEU A 119 -13.43 -5.96 3.37
N GLN A 120 -14.44 -5.28 2.85
CA GLN A 120 -15.64 -5.93 2.35
C GLN A 120 -15.35 -6.75 1.08
N THR A 121 -14.41 -6.31 0.28
CA THR A 121 -14.04 -7.01 -0.98
C THR A 121 -13.33 -8.34 -0.71
N ILE A 122 -12.51 -8.42 0.34
CA ILE A 122 -11.69 -9.60 0.63
C ILE A 122 -12.35 -10.60 1.60
N LYS A 123 -13.53 -10.32 2.07
CA LYS A 123 -14.27 -11.25 2.93
C LYS A 123 -14.79 -12.46 2.16
#